data_7364d80c7770aba3f52ccf5ceee19a51
#
_entry.id   7364d80c7770aba3f52ccf5ceee19a51
#
_cell.length_a   1.000
_cell.length_b   1.000
_cell.length_c   1.000
_cell.angle_alpha   90.00
_cell.angle_beta   90.00
_cell.angle_gamma   90.00
#
_symmetry.space_group_name_H-M   'P 1'
#
loop_
_entity.id
_entity.type
_entity.pdbx_description
1 polymer ?
#
loop_
_entity_poly.entity_id
_entity_poly.type
_entity_poly.pdbx_seq_one_letter_code
_entity_poly.pdbx_strand_id
1 'polypeptide(L)'
;SLDIEGLLGDQATYLLDHKCETISQDLLTLPSPDFVTEVLSGTDRSPQVMRNMHALLNNGRLAGSGYVSILPVDQGIEHSAAASFAPNPIYFDPANIVELAIEGGCNAVATTFGVLGSVSRKYAHRIPFIAKLNHNELLTFPSTYDQIMFGSVEQAYDLGAAGVGATIYFGSDESGRQIQETAEAFEKAHQLGMFTVL
;
A
#
# COMPACT_ATOMS: atom_id res chain seq x y z
N SER A 1 6.29 25.99 -12.49
CA SER A 1 5.79 24.66 -12.88
C SER A 1 6.92 23.86 -13.49
N LEU A 2 6.97 22.57 -13.22
CA LEU A 2 7.94 21.67 -13.81
C LEU A 2 7.65 21.56 -15.33
N ASP A 3 8.65 21.74 -16.16
CA ASP A 3 8.54 21.54 -17.62
C ASP A 3 8.69 20.04 -17.92
N ILE A 4 7.59 19.31 -17.87
CA ILE A 4 7.58 17.86 -18.06
C ILE A 4 7.92 17.47 -19.51
N GLU A 5 7.40 18.22 -20.50
CA GLU A 5 7.68 17.96 -21.91
C GLU A 5 9.16 18.14 -22.21
N GLY A 6 9.77 19.21 -21.71
CA GLY A 6 11.19 19.46 -21.85
C GLY A 6 12.07 18.39 -21.18
N LEU A 7 11.64 17.84 -20.03
CA LEU A 7 12.34 16.73 -19.36
C LEU A 7 12.26 15.41 -20.13
N LEU A 8 11.13 15.13 -20.79
CA LEU A 8 10.91 13.89 -21.54
C LEU A 8 11.49 13.96 -22.97
N GLY A 9 11.74 15.17 -23.49
CA GLY A 9 12.31 15.39 -24.81
C GLY A 9 11.53 14.67 -25.90
N ASP A 10 12.22 13.94 -26.79
CA ASP A 10 11.62 13.24 -27.94
C ASP A 10 10.61 12.14 -27.53
N GLN A 11 10.61 11.71 -26.28
CA GLN A 11 9.66 10.72 -25.78
C GLN A 11 8.38 11.32 -25.21
N ALA A 12 8.28 12.65 -25.12
CA ALA A 12 7.16 13.33 -24.47
C ALA A 12 5.81 12.91 -25.07
N THR A 13 5.64 13.00 -26.38
CA THR A 13 4.39 12.63 -27.07
C THR A 13 4.04 11.15 -26.83
N TYR A 14 5.03 10.25 -26.96
CA TYR A 14 4.78 8.82 -26.77
C TYR A 14 4.34 8.49 -25.34
N LEU A 15 4.95 9.12 -24.34
CA LEU A 15 4.66 8.83 -22.92
C LEU A 15 3.42 9.55 -22.40
N LEU A 16 3.18 10.81 -22.82
CA LEU A 16 2.07 11.62 -22.32
C LEU A 16 0.77 11.35 -23.05
N ASP A 17 0.84 11.04 -24.36
CA ASP A 17 -0.32 10.81 -25.21
C ASP A 17 -0.57 9.32 -25.51
N HIS A 18 0.09 8.44 -24.72
CA HIS A 18 -0.05 7.00 -24.92
C HIS A 18 -1.51 6.55 -24.83
N LYS A 19 -1.93 5.78 -25.84
CA LYS A 19 -3.24 5.12 -25.87
C LYS A 19 -3.04 3.62 -25.90
N CYS A 20 -3.74 2.91 -25.00
CA CYS A 20 -3.74 1.46 -25.03
C CYS A 20 -4.53 0.97 -26.24
N GLU A 21 -3.87 0.20 -27.11
CA GLU A 21 -4.50 -0.36 -28.32
C GLU A 21 -5.28 -1.66 -28.04
N THR A 22 -4.90 -2.36 -26.96
CA THR A 22 -5.48 -3.67 -26.62
C THR A 22 -6.83 -3.54 -25.92
N ILE A 23 -6.95 -2.58 -24.98
CA ILE A 23 -8.17 -2.31 -24.23
C ILE A 23 -8.47 -0.82 -24.31
N SER A 24 -9.57 -0.47 -24.96
CA SER A 24 -9.99 0.92 -25.09
C SER A 24 -10.49 1.46 -23.76
N GLN A 25 -10.23 2.74 -23.48
CA GLN A 25 -10.63 3.42 -22.24
C GLN A 25 -12.15 3.42 -22.02
N ASP A 26 -12.94 3.45 -23.07
CA ASP A 26 -14.42 3.41 -23.02
C ASP A 26 -14.97 2.04 -22.56
N LEU A 27 -14.14 1.01 -22.55
CA LEU A 27 -14.46 -0.31 -21.98
C LEU A 27 -14.17 -0.41 -20.46
N LEU A 28 -13.57 0.61 -19.86
CA LEU A 28 -13.15 0.61 -18.47
C LEU A 28 -14.10 1.46 -17.61
N THR A 29 -14.39 0.98 -16.41
CA THR A 29 -14.94 1.81 -15.33
C THR A 29 -13.79 2.52 -14.65
N LEU A 30 -13.62 3.80 -14.93
CA LEU A 30 -12.54 4.59 -14.32
C LEU A 30 -12.89 5.00 -12.89
N PRO A 31 -11.87 5.20 -12.03
CA PRO A 31 -12.08 5.74 -10.70
C PRO A 31 -12.82 7.08 -10.73
N SER A 32 -13.72 7.29 -9.75
CA SER A 32 -14.51 8.51 -9.61
C SER A 32 -14.45 9.03 -8.17
N PRO A 33 -14.89 10.28 -7.90
CA PRO A 33 -15.01 10.81 -6.55
C PRO A 33 -15.89 9.95 -5.63
N ASP A 34 -16.89 9.28 -6.19
CA ASP A 34 -17.85 8.44 -5.47
C ASP A 34 -17.56 6.94 -5.60
N PHE A 35 -16.33 6.56 -5.90
CA PHE A 35 -15.92 5.17 -6.15
C PHE A 35 -16.41 4.19 -5.08
N VAL A 36 -16.38 4.58 -3.80
CA VAL A 36 -16.87 3.73 -2.71
C VAL A 36 -18.36 3.42 -2.86
N THR A 37 -19.16 4.44 -3.19
CA THR A 37 -20.61 4.27 -3.38
C THR A 37 -20.92 3.56 -4.70
N GLU A 38 -20.27 3.96 -5.77
CA GLU A 38 -20.61 3.46 -7.12
C GLU A 38 -20.13 2.00 -7.34
N VAL A 39 -18.97 1.64 -6.79
CA VAL A 39 -18.36 0.34 -7.03
C VAL A 39 -18.43 -0.56 -5.80
N LEU A 40 -17.95 -0.09 -4.65
CA LEU A 40 -17.77 -0.94 -3.48
C LEU A 40 -19.09 -1.23 -2.74
N SER A 41 -20.09 -0.34 -2.81
CA SER A 41 -21.40 -0.57 -2.16
C SER A 41 -22.15 -1.77 -2.71
N GLY A 42 -21.84 -2.20 -3.93
CA GLY A 42 -22.40 -3.39 -4.57
C GLY A 42 -21.69 -4.70 -4.18
N THR A 43 -20.67 -4.63 -3.34
CA THR A 43 -19.91 -5.79 -2.87
C THR A 43 -20.45 -6.31 -1.52
N ASP A 44 -19.88 -7.41 -1.05
CA ASP A 44 -20.18 -8.00 0.26
C ASP A 44 -19.37 -7.38 1.42
N ARG A 45 -18.68 -6.26 1.19
CA ARG A 45 -17.84 -5.61 2.21
C ARG A 45 -18.69 -4.95 3.29
N SER A 46 -18.24 -5.09 4.55
CA SER A 46 -18.93 -4.49 5.70
C SER A 46 -18.87 -2.95 5.66
N PRO A 47 -19.80 -2.26 6.35
CA PRO A 47 -19.73 -0.79 6.48
C PRO A 47 -18.41 -0.29 7.09
N GLN A 48 -17.76 -1.09 7.93
CA GLN A 48 -16.46 -0.74 8.52
C GLN A 48 -15.34 -0.74 7.46
N VAL A 49 -15.33 -1.75 6.58
CA VAL A 49 -14.39 -1.79 5.43
C VAL A 49 -14.65 -0.60 4.51
N MET A 50 -15.90 -0.30 4.20
CA MET A 50 -16.29 0.86 3.37
C MET A 50 -15.79 2.18 3.96
N ARG A 51 -15.93 2.37 5.28
CA ARG A 51 -15.42 3.56 5.98
C ARG A 51 -13.91 3.69 5.90
N ASN A 52 -13.16 2.59 6.07
CA ASN A 52 -11.71 2.60 5.95
C ASN A 52 -11.25 2.83 4.50
N MET A 53 -11.96 2.28 3.51
CA MET A 53 -11.72 2.60 2.09
C MET A 53 -12.00 4.07 1.79
N HIS A 54 -13.07 4.63 2.34
CA HIS A 54 -13.37 6.05 2.21
C HIS A 54 -12.25 6.91 2.82
N ALA A 55 -11.73 6.55 3.99
CA ALA A 55 -10.61 7.25 4.61
C ALA A 55 -9.34 7.20 3.73
N LEU A 56 -9.04 6.05 3.12
CA LEU A 56 -7.93 5.91 2.17
C LEU A 56 -8.10 6.84 0.96
N LEU A 57 -9.27 6.79 0.30
CA LEU A 57 -9.54 7.51 -0.95
C LEU A 57 -9.70 9.02 -0.77
N ASN A 58 -9.98 9.48 0.45
CA ASN A 58 -10.22 10.90 0.75
C ASN A 58 -9.13 11.54 1.62
N ASN A 59 -7.95 10.94 1.67
CA ASN A 59 -6.76 11.53 2.30
C ASN A 59 -5.73 11.92 1.24
N GLY A 60 -4.87 12.89 1.58
CA GLY A 60 -3.76 13.31 0.72
C GLY A 60 -4.18 14.14 -0.50
N ARG A 61 -3.23 14.33 -1.43
CA ARG A 61 -3.42 15.20 -2.62
C ARG A 61 -4.37 14.62 -3.66
N LEU A 62 -4.62 13.31 -3.64
CA LEU A 62 -5.55 12.62 -4.55
C LEU A 62 -6.93 12.42 -3.93
N ALA A 63 -7.19 13.04 -2.77
CA ALA A 63 -8.49 12.94 -2.10
C ALA A 63 -9.65 13.31 -3.03
N GLY A 64 -10.66 12.46 -3.06
CA GLY A 64 -11.85 12.67 -3.88
C GLY A 64 -11.65 12.46 -5.39
N SER A 65 -10.56 11.86 -5.82
CA SER A 65 -10.32 11.53 -7.23
C SER A 65 -10.62 10.06 -7.57
N GLY A 66 -10.74 9.19 -6.57
CA GLY A 66 -10.79 7.74 -6.73
C GLY A 66 -9.43 7.07 -6.96
N TYR A 67 -8.35 7.84 -7.04
CA TYR A 67 -6.98 7.36 -7.13
C TYR A 67 -6.28 7.43 -5.77
N VAL A 68 -5.23 6.61 -5.61
CA VAL A 68 -4.43 6.57 -4.38
C VAL A 68 -2.94 6.71 -4.67
N SER A 69 -2.25 7.38 -3.75
CA SER A 69 -0.79 7.44 -3.67
C SER A 69 -0.37 6.89 -2.31
N ILE A 70 0.25 5.73 -2.29
CA ILE A 70 0.67 5.04 -1.06
C ILE A 70 2.19 5.07 -1.00
N LEU A 71 2.77 5.47 0.14
CA LEU A 71 4.21 5.34 0.40
C LEU A 71 4.50 4.00 1.07
N PRO A 72 5.09 3.01 0.37
CA PRO A 72 5.50 1.75 0.98
C PRO A 72 6.93 1.84 1.50
N VAL A 73 7.17 1.38 2.72
CA VAL A 73 8.51 1.31 3.32
C VAL A 73 8.64 0.05 4.17
N ASP A 74 9.48 -0.87 3.73
CA ASP A 74 9.75 -2.16 4.39
C ASP A 74 11.24 -2.37 4.75
N GLN A 75 12.03 -1.31 4.67
CA GLN A 75 13.46 -1.33 4.98
C GLN A 75 13.71 -1.89 6.39
N GLY A 76 14.67 -2.81 6.46
CA GLY A 76 15.00 -3.56 7.66
C GLY A 76 14.49 -4.99 7.66
N ILE A 77 13.60 -5.36 6.73
CA ILE A 77 13.11 -6.73 6.52
C ILE A 77 13.45 -7.20 5.10
N GLU A 78 12.83 -6.62 4.05
CA GLU A 78 13.10 -7.02 2.66
C GLU A 78 14.32 -6.30 2.07
N HIS A 79 14.64 -5.13 2.58
CA HIS A 79 15.75 -4.30 2.13
C HIS A 79 16.58 -3.82 3.31
N SER A 80 17.88 -3.56 3.06
CA SER A 80 18.78 -3.05 4.10
C SER A 80 18.43 -1.59 4.43
N ALA A 81 17.95 -1.33 5.66
CA ALA A 81 17.77 0.02 6.16
C ALA A 81 19.09 0.82 6.14
N ALA A 82 20.20 0.19 6.52
CA ALA A 82 21.50 0.85 6.57
C ALA A 82 21.93 1.39 5.20
N ALA A 83 21.85 0.56 4.14
CA ALA A 83 22.22 0.97 2.80
C ALA A 83 21.19 1.98 2.22
N SER A 84 19.90 1.76 2.47
CA SER A 84 18.84 2.62 1.92
C SER A 84 18.83 4.02 2.52
N PHE A 85 19.06 4.15 3.83
CA PHE A 85 18.92 5.42 4.54
C PHE A 85 20.24 6.16 4.80
N ALA A 86 21.39 5.54 4.53
CA ALA A 86 22.69 6.20 4.69
C ALA A 86 22.80 7.54 3.98
N PRO A 87 22.27 7.74 2.74
CA PRO A 87 22.29 9.04 2.08
C PRO A 87 21.44 10.11 2.79
N ASN A 88 20.39 9.70 3.49
CA ASN A 88 19.48 10.56 4.25
C ASN A 88 19.21 9.96 5.63
N PRO A 89 20.12 10.09 6.59
CA PRO A 89 20.05 9.40 7.88
C PRO A 89 18.82 9.75 8.73
N ILE A 90 18.12 10.84 8.44
CA ILE A 90 16.89 11.21 9.13
C ILE A 90 15.80 10.12 9.04
N TYR A 91 15.83 9.30 7.98
CA TYR A 91 14.85 8.21 7.78
C TYR A 91 15.12 6.95 8.61
N PHE A 92 16.22 6.91 9.38
CA PHE A 92 16.37 5.91 10.45
C PHE A 92 15.34 6.13 11.57
N ASP A 93 14.81 7.35 11.73
CA ASP A 93 13.64 7.59 12.55
C ASP A 93 12.37 7.43 11.67
N PRO A 94 11.54 6.39 11.90
CA PRO A 94 10.36 6.15 11.10
C PRO A 94 9.31 7.27 11.18
N ALA A 95 9.35 8.12 12.19
CA ALA A 95 8.49 9.30 12.25
C ALA A 95 8.73 10.24 11.06
N ASN A 96 9.98 10.39 10.62
CA ASN A 96 10.32 11.23 9.47
C ASN A 96 9.82 10.64 8.14
N ILE A 97 9.69 9.31 8.05
CA ILE A 97 9.07 8.64 6.89
C ILE A 97 7.58 8.98 6.80
N VAL A 98 6.89 8.95 7.95
CA VAL A 98 5.46 9.31 7.99
C VAL A 98 5.24 10.79 7.69
N GLU A 99 6.08 11.68 8.23
CA GLU A 99 6.00 13.12 7.90
C GLU A 99 6.27 13.35 6.39
N LEU A 100 7.23 12.64 5.79
CA LEU A 100 7.46 12.70 4.35
C LEU A 100 6.20 12.30 3.55
N ALA A 101 5.50 11.24 3.96
CA ALA A 101 4.26 10.83 3.32
C ALA A 101 3.17 11.89 3.43
N ILE A 102 3.03 12.51 4.60
CA ILE A 102 2.05 13.57 4.86
C ILE A 102 2.38 14.81 4.02
N GLU A 103 3.63 15.28 4.04
CA GLU A 103 4.09 16.43 3.25
C GLU A 103 3.97 16.17 1.74
N GLY A 104 4.26 14.94 1.30
CA GLY A 104 4.09 14.51 -0.09
C GLY A 104 2.63 14.33 -0.51
N GLY A 105 1.68 14.44 0.44
CA GLY A 105 0.25 14.29 0.17
C GLY A 105 -0.14 12.87 -0.19
N CYS A 106 0.51 11.87 0.39
CA CYS A 106 0.12 10.46 0.20
C CYS A 106 -1.22 10.17 0.87
N ASN A 107 -1.97 9.23 0.31
CA ASN A 107 -3.23 8.73 0.88
C ASN A 107 -2.98 7.83 2.09
N ALA A 108 -1.89 7.07 2.09
CA ALA A 108 -1.55 6.13 3.16
C ALA A 108 -0.05 5.86 3.23
N VAL A 109 0.37 5.26 4.34
CA VAL A 109 1.69 4.63 4.51
C VAL A 109 1.50 3.13 4.67
N ALA A 110 2.18 2.34 3.83
CA ALA A 110 2.26 0.89 3.97
C ALA A 110 3.61 0.52 4.60
N THR A 111 3.60 -0.18 5.73
CA THR A 111 4.85 -0.42 6.46
C THR A 111 4.81 -1.70 7.30
N THR A 112 5.94 -2.00 7.94
CA THR A 112 6.14 -3.17 8.80
C THR A 112 5.48 -3.00 10.16
N PHE A 113 5.24 -4.10 10.87
CA PHE A 113 4.69 -4.08 12.23
C PHE A 113 5.55 -3.29 13.22
N GLY A 114 6.87 -3.41 13.10
CA GLY A 114 7.80 -2.69 14.00
C GLY A 114 7.71 -1.18 13.83
N VAL A 115 7.69 -0.70 12.60
CA VAL A 115 7.49 0.72 12.30
C VAL A 115 6.12 1.19 12.75
N LEU A 116 5.06 0.46 12.36
CA LEU A 116 3.69 0.80 12.75
C LEU A 116 3.54 0.92 14.27
N GLY A 117 4.08 -0.04 15.03
CA GLY A 117 4.05 -0.03 16.50
C GLY A 117 4.74 1.20 17.12
N SER A 118 5.76 1.75 16.44
CA SER A 118 6.48 2.93 16.95
C SER A 118 5.80 4.27 16.61
N VAL A 119 5.01 4.34 15.53
CA VAL A 119 4.49 5.62 15.01
C VAL A 119 2.96 5.75 15.03
N SER A 120 2.21 4.66 15.07
CA SER A 120 0.76 4.69 14.85
C SER A 120 0.01 5.57 15.85
N ARG A 121 0.37 5.54 17.13
CA ARG A 121 -0.27 6.36 18.17
C ARG A 121 -0.17 7.86 17.90
N LYS A 122 0.90 8.29 17.23
CA LYS A 122 1.12 9.70 16.90
C LYS A 122 0.42 10.11 15.60
N TYR A 123 0.26 9.19 14.65
CA TYR A 123 -0.08 9.55 13.28
C TYR A 123 -1.36 8.90 12.71
N ALA A 124 -1.93 7.87 13.35
CA ALA A 124 -3.08 7.14 12.77
C ALA A 124 -4.33 8.02 12.52
N HIS A 125 -4.45 9.15 13.23
CA HIS A 125 -5.52 10.13 13.01
C HIS A 125 -5.21 11.13 11.89
N ARG A 126 -3.98 11.14 11.35
CA ARG A 126 -3.53 12.07 10.30
C ARG A 126 -3.39 11.41 8.94
N ILE A 127 -3.04 10.13 8.92
CA ILE A 127 -2.84 9.36 7.69
C ILE A 127 -3.20 7.89 7.93
N PRO A 128 -3.96 7.24 7.04
CA PRO A 128 -4.23 5.80 7.11
C PRO A 128 -2.95 4.97 7.03
N PHE A 129 -2.88 3.91 7.83
CA PHE A 129 -1.81 2.92 7.77
C PHE A 129 -2.29 1.60 7.15
N ILE A 130 -1.39 0.98 6.38
CA ILE A 130 -1.52 -0.38 5.85
C ILE A 130 -0.39 -1.21 6.47
N ALA A 131 -0.75 -2.24 7.24
CA ALA A 131 0.25 -3.17 7.77
C ALA A 131 0.58 -4.23 6.71
N LYS A 132 1.83 -4.33 6.30
CA LYS A 132 2.27 -5.44 5.44
C LYS A 132 2.45 -6.68 6.31
N LEU A 133 1.68 -7.74 6.01
CA LEU A 133 1.61 -8.96 6.82
C LEU A 133 2.78 -9.90 6.59
N ASN A 134 3.22 -10.02 5.34
CA ASN A 134 4.27 -10.95 4.94
C ASN A 134 5.41 -10.24 4.22
N HIS A 135 6.59 -10.84 4.32
CA HIS A 135 7.82 -10.32 3.75
C HIS A 135 8.73 -11.45 3.27
N ASN A 136 9.56 -11.17 2.26
CA ASN A 136 10.71 -11.99 1.95
C ASN A 136 11.83 -11.68 2.96
N GLU A 137 12.45 -12.71 3.49
CA GLU A 137 13.57 -12.53 4.41
C GLU A 137 14.83 -12.06 3.68
N LEU A 138 15.38 -10.91 4.10
CA LEU A 138 16.55 -10.30 3.48
C LEU A 138 17.79 -11.19 3.45
N LEU A 139 17.99 -12.00 4.49
CA LEU A 139 19.22 -12.76 4.70
C LEU A 139 19.15 -14.21 4.21
N THR A 140 18.03 -14.62 3.63
CA THR A 140 17.91 -15.97 3.06
C THR A 140 18.88 -16.16 1.88
N PHE A 141 19.70 -17.20 1.94
CA PHE A 141 20.63 -17.54 0.87
C PHE A 141 20.62 -19.07 0.59
N PRO A 142 20.50 -19.49 -0.67
CA PRO A 142 20.20 -18.65 -1.85
C PRO A 142 18.82 -17.99 -1.71
N SER A 143 18.65 -16.82 -2.33
CA SER A 143 17.37 -16.11 -2.32
C SER A 143 16.25 -16.99 -2.88
N THR A 144 15.14 -17.03 -2.19
CA THR A 144 13.91 -17.73 -2.61
C THR A 144 12.79 -16.74 -2.84
N TYR A 145 11.85 -17.09 -3.70
CA TYR A 145 10.62 -16.30 -3.91
C TYR A 145 9.59 -16.71 -2.87
N ASP A 146 9.92 -16.49 -1.60
CA ASP A 146 9.07 -16.82 -0.48
C ASP A 146 8.63 -15.57 0.29
N GLN A 147 7.39 -15.59 0.74
CA GLN A 147 6.81 -14.57 1.61
C GLN A 147 6.38 -15.26 2.91
N ILE A 148 6.90 -14.76 4.02
CA ILE A 148 6.66 -15.32 5.36
C ILE A 148 5.81 -14.34 6.16
N MET A 149 4.80 -14.83 6.87
CA MET A 149 3.98 -14.00 7.75
C MET A 149 4.79 -13.50 8.95
N PHE A 150 4.86 -12.19 9.12
CA PHE A 150 5.60 -11.53 10.21
C PHE A 150 4.72 -11.07 11.37
N GLY A 151 3.42 -11.11 11.21
CA GLY A 151 2.47 -10.75 12.25
C GLY A 151 1.05 -11.14 11.89
N SER A 152 0.15 -11.01 12.85
CA SER A 152 -1.26 -11.33 12.66
C SER A 152 -2.10 -10.12 12.25
N VAL A 153 -3.26 -10.40 11.69
CA VAL A 153 -4.26 -9.39 11.35
C VAL A 153 -4.79 -8.68 12.59
N GLU A 154 -4.97 -9.41 13.68
CA GLU A 154 -5.36 -8.84 14.98
C GLU A 154 -4.33 -7.84 15.50
N GLN A 155 -3.05 -8.18 15.39
CA GLN A 155 -1.98 -7.24 15.75
C GLN A 155 -2.02 -5.97 14.90
N ALA A 156 -2.26 -6.09 13.60
CA ALA A 156 -2.41 -4.92 12.73
C ALA A 156 -3.60 -4.05 13.14
N TYR A 157 -4.73 -4.68 13.47
CA TYR A 157 -5.93 -4.01 13.96
C TYR A 157 -5.66 -3.24 15.27
N ASP A 158 -5.03 -3.90 16.25
CA ASP A 158 -4.71 -3.29 17.56
C ASP A 158 -3.73 -2.12 17.43
N LEU A 159 -2.86 -2.15 16.42
CA LEU A 159 -1.95 -1.05 16.07
C LEU A 159 -2.65 0.09 15.31
N GLY A 160 -3.93 -0.04 14.98
CA GLY A 160 -4.71 1.01 14.33
C GLY A 160 -4.55 1.07 12.82
N ALA A 161 -4.17 -0.02 12.16
CA ALA A 161 -4.14 -0.09 10.71
C ALA A 161 -5.55 0.00 10.13
N ALA A 162 -5.72 0.80 9.07
CA ALA A 162 -6.96 0.89 8.31
C ALA A 162 -7.10 -0.25 7.30
N GLY A 163 -5.98 -0.83 6.90
CA GLY A 163 -5.91 -1.96 5.99
C GLY A 163 -4.69 -2.82 6.23
N VAL A 164 -4.67 -3.98 5.60
CA VAL A 164 -3.51 -4.88 5.57
C VAL A 164 -3.11 -5.19 4.14
N GLY A 165 -1.83 -5.48 3.94
CA GLY A 165 -1.29 -5.88 2.64
C GLY A 165 -0.51 -7.17 2.72
N ALA A 166 -0.48 -7.91 1.61
CA ALA A 166 0.34 -9.09 1.44
C ALA A 166 0.89 -9.17 0.02
N THR A 167 1.95 -9.94 -0.15
CA THR A 167 2.53 -10.25 -1.45
C THR A 167 2.45 -11.76 -1.69
N ILE A 168 2.12 -12.16 -2.90
CA ILE A 168 2.18 -13.55 -3.36
C ILE A 168 3.11 -13.61 -4.56
N TYR A 169 4.12 -14.46 -4.50
CA TYR A 169 4.94 -14.79 -5.67
C TYR A 169 4.29 -15.93 -6.44
N PHE A 170 3.28 -15.60 -7.24
CA PHE A 170 2.56 -16.57 -8.05
C PHE A 170 3.50 -17.38 -8.95
N GLY A 171 3.37 -18.70 -8.92
CA GLY A 171 4.21 -19.62 -9.68
C GLY A 171 5.54 -19.99 -9.02
N SER A 172 5.85 -19.47 -7.82
CA SER A 172 6.96 -19.98 -7.02
C SER A 172 6.61 -21.31 -6.35
N ASP A 173 7.62 -22.02 -5.86
CA ASP A 173 7.42 -23.30 -5.15
C ASP A 173 6.49 -23.16 -3.93
N GLU A 174 6.52 -21.98 -3.28
CA GLU A 174 5.75 -21.65 -2.09
C GLU A 174 4.41 -20.95 -2.36
N SER A 175 4.07 -20.71 -3.64
CA SER A 175 2.88 -19.93 -3.99
C SER A 175 1.58 -20.49 -3.46
N GLY A 176 1.44 -21.83 -3.38
CA GLY A 176 0.25 -22.48 -2.84
C GLY A 176 0.01 -22.14 -1.37
N ARG A 177 1.05 -22.18 -0.55
CA ARG A 177 1.00 -21.78 0.86
C ARG A 177 0.71 -20.28 1.01
N GLN A 178 1.39 -19.44 0.24
CA GLN A 178 1.20 -17.98 0.28
C GLN A 178 -0.22 -17.58 -0.07
N ILE A 179 -0.85 -18.25 -1.05
CA ILE A 179 -2.26 -18.01 -1.43
C ILE A 179 -3.19 -18.34 -0.26
N GLN A 180 -3.00 -19.49 0.40
CA GLN A 180 -3.85 -19.91 1.51
C GLN A 180 -3.72 -18.97 2.71
N GLU A 181 -2.48 -18.68 3.15
CA GLU A 181 -2.21 -17.76 4.25
C GLU A 181 -2.78 -16.37 4.00
N THR A 182 -2.65 -15.87 2.77
CA THR A 182 -3.18 -14.55 2.40
C THR A 182 -4.71 -14.55 2.37
N ALA A 183 -5.34 -15.60 1.84
CA ALA A 183 -6.80 -15.72 1.81
C ALA A 183 -7.39 -15.71 3.23
N GLU A 184 -6.84 -16.52 4.14
CA GLU A 184 -7.26 -16.56 5.55
C GLU A 184 -7.06 -15.21 6.25
N ALA A 185 -5.91 -14.56 6.02
CA ALA A 185 -5.62 -13.26 6.59
C ALA A 185 -6.58 -12.18 6.06
N PHE A 186 -6.90 -12.19 4.77
CA PHE A 186 -7.79 -11.21 4.17
C PHE A 186 -9.25 -11.39 4.62
N GLU A 187 -9.71 -12.65 4.77
CA GLU A 187 -11.01 -12.93 5.39
C GLU A 187 -11.09 -12.30 6.79
N LYS A 188 -10.06 -12.54 7.61
CA LYS A 188 -10.00 -11.99 8.96
C LYS A 188 -9.94 -10.47 8.98
N ALA A 189 -9.21 -9.86 8.07
CA ALA A 189 -9.14 -8.40 7.94
C ALA A 189 -10.51 -7.80 7.62
N HIS A 190 -11.26 -8.40 6.71
CA HIS A 190 -12.62 -7.96 6.40
C HIS A 190 -13.58 -8.11 7.59
N GLN A 191 -13.47 -9.19 8.36
CA GLN A 191 -14.25 -9.37 9.61
C GLN A 191 -13.97 -8.27 10.62
N LEU A 192 -12.73 -7.78 10.71
CA LEU A 192 -12.31 -6.68 11.58
C LEU A 192 -12.55 -5.28 10.97
N GLY A 193 -13.07 -5.21 9.76
CA GLY A 193 -13.40 -3.96 9.10
C GLY A 193 -12.24 -3.27 8.37
N MET A 194 -11.12 -3.96 8.17
CA MET A 194 -9.97 -3.46 7.42
C MET A 194 -10.10 -3.79 5.92
N PHE A 195 -9.63 -2.88 5.06
CA PHE A 195 -9.47 -3.20 3.64
C PHE A 195 -8.17 -3.99 3.40
N THR A 196 -8.08 -4.60 2.21
CA THR A 196 -6.93 -5.45 1.84
C THR A 196 -6.29 -4.99 0.55
N VAL A 197 -4.97 -5.18 0.44
CA VAL A 197 -4.15 -4.88 -0.73
C VAL A 197 -3.28 -6.10 -1.06
N LEU A 198 -3.35 -6.59 -2.31
CA LEU A 198 -2.53 -7.69 -2.80
C LEU A 198 -1.54 -7.16 -3.85
#